data_4bff47c20ceb4517ddf4aa576ee39209
#
_entry.id   4bff47c20ceb4517ddf4aa576ee39209
#
_cell.length_a   1.000
_cell.length_b   1.000
_cell.length_c   1.000
_cell.angle_alpha   90.00
_cell.angle_beta   90.00
_cell.angle_gamma   90.00
#
_symmetry.space_group_name_H-M   'P 1'
#
loop_
_entity.id
_entity.type
_entity.pdbx_description
1 polymer ?
#
loop_
_entity_poly.entity_id
_entity_poly.type
_entity_poly.pdbx_seq_one_letter_code
_entity_poly.pdbx_strand_id
1 'polypeptide(L)'
;MNKSMNIFRISTVLALCLLVFLIFNFSFVFAVEGTSATETNQEDVETILPPETILASFSGQTITLGEFDQLWEEVPEEYKLQLDKSMVLDQMISEKLLIQEAINMGLEEDNDVLEQIKKMTEQILVQVLIEREILDKVDVNDEEVSEYYEQNKDSFTEKEQIHLYNILVETEEEANVILEQLTTGGDFSEIAIEKSTGPSAAQGGDLGYLTKGTIIPEIEEVVFTLEVEELSEVVKSDYGFHILKITEKKPETVKTLEEVKEEIIQTLLPVKQKDAFDSLLEELKGKSEIEINEEALK
;
A
#
# COMPACT_ATOMS: atom_id res chain seq x y z
N MET A 1 4.63 7.42 52.34
CA MET A 1 5.54 7.99 51.34
C MET A 1 6.51 6.89 50.93
N ASN A 2 6.40 6.29 49.78
CA ASN A 2 7.33 5.44 49.02
C ASN A 2 6.61 4.39 48.14
N LYS A 3 5.67 4.84 47.33
CA LYS A 3 5.07 3.98 46.26
C LYS A 3 5.28 4.51 44.85
N SER A 4 5.87 5.71 44.69
CA SER A 4 6.03 6.36 43.39
C SER A 4 7.39 6.14 42.70
N MET A 5 8.34 5.49 43.38
CA MET A 5 9.72 5.34 42.87
C MET A 5 9.97 4.02 42.13
N ASN A 6 9.04 3.05 42.25
CA ASN A 6 9.17 1.77 41.53
C ASN A 6 8.56 1.74 40.13
N ILE A 7 7.68 2.69 39.80
CA ILE A 7 7.01 2.72 38.46
C ILE A 7 7.96 3.25 37.38
N PHE A 8 8.92 4.13 37.75
CA PHE A 8 9.86 4.70 36.78
C PHE A 8 11.01 3.76 36.37
N ARG A 9 11.34 2.76 37.21
CA ARG A 9 12.38 1.76 36.89
C ARG A 9 11.86 0.60 36.05
N ILE A 10 10.57 0.31 36.11
CA ILE A 10 9.94 -0.73 35.26
C ILE A 10 9.77 -0.21 33.82
N SER A 11 9.56 1.09 33.64
CA SER A 11 9.38 1.72 32.32
C SER A 11 10.65 1.70 31.46
N THR A 12 11.84 1.80 32.05
CA THR A 12 13.11 1.78 31.30
C THR A 12 13.55 0.37 30.88
N VAL A 13 13.25 -0.65 31.68
CA VAL A 13 13.54 -2.05 31.34
C VAL A 13 12.53 -2.57 30.30
N LEU A 14 11.25 -2.19 30.43
CA LEU A 14 10.24 -2.52 29.40
C LEU A 14 10.53 -1.82 28.05
N ALA A 15 11.10 -0.60 28.07
CA ALA A 15 11.51 0.09 26.87
C ALA A 15 12.72 -0.58 26.18
N LEU A 16 13.63 -1.19 26.95
CA LEU A 16 14.77 -1.93 26.39
C LEU A 16 14.34 -3.30 25.82
N CYS A 17 13.41 -3.99 26.49
CA CYS A 17 12.83 -5.25 25.96
C CYS A 17 11.92 -5.00 24.74
N LEU A 18 11.22 -3.86 24.66
CA LEU A 18 10.42 -3.46 23.52
C LEU A 18 11.26 -3.08 22.30
N LEU A 19 12.52 -2.64 22.49
CA LEU A 19 13.40 -2.33 21.36
C LEU A 19 13.84 -3.58 20.59
N VAL A 20 13.96 -4.72 21.27
CA VAL A 20 14.27 -6.03 20.64
C VAL A 20 13.02 -6.62 19.95
N PHE A 21 11.82 -6.40 20.52
CA PHE A 21 10.55 -6.80 19.90
C PHE A 21 10.14 -5.89 18.72
N LEU A 22 10.63 -4.65 18.66
CA LEU A 22 10.33 -3.66 17.61
C LEU A 22 11.15 -3.89 16.32
N ILE A 23 12.27 -4.60 16.37
CA ILE A 23 13.01 -4.98 15.16
C ILE A 23 12.21 -6.00 14.33
N PHE A 24 11.30 -6.76 14.95
CA PHE A 24 10.46 -7.77 14.26
C PHE A 24 9.12 -7.26 13.74
N ASN A 25 8.66 -6.02 14.10
CA ASN A 25 7.28 -5.62 13.77
C ASN A 25 7.05 -4.16 13.38
N PHE A 26 8.05 -3.35 13.01
CA PHE A 26 7.75 -1.97 12.62
C PHE A 26 8.66 -1.43 11.50
N SER A 27 8.06 -1.32 10.31
CA SER A 27 8.52 -0.40 9.25
C SER A 27 8.21 1.03 9.70
N PHE A 28 9.23 1.78 10.12
CA PHE A 28 9.10 3.23 10.31
C PHE A 28 10.23 3.97 9.61
N VAL A 29 9.81 4.85 8.71
CA VAL A 29 10.64 5.75 7.89
C VAL A 29 11.19 6.86 8.78
N PHE A 30 12.53 7.02 8.81
CA PHE A 30 13.17 8.29 9.12
C PHE A 30 14.37 8.50 8.20
N ALA A 31 14.31 9.59 7.44
CA ALA A 31 15.41 10.12 6.65
C ALA A 31 16.39 10.89 7.55
N VAL A 32 17.68 10.59 7.46
CA VAL A 32 18.75 11.47 7.96
C VAL A 32 19.84 11.55 6.90
N GLU A 33 20.19 12.79 6.56
CA GLU A 33 21.21 13.20 5.60
C GLU A 33 22.62 12.77 6.00
N GLY A 34 23.45 12.55 4.98
CA GLY A 34 24.78 11.99 5.09
C GLY A 34 25.87 12.94 5.57
N THR A 35 26.96 12.33 6.03
CA THR A 35 28.32 12.89 6.00
C THR A 35 29.30 11.83 5.58
N SER A 36 30.09 12.20 4.58
CA SER A 36 31.20 11.47 3.96
C SER A 36 32.36 11.24 4.93
N ALA A 37 32.89 10.03 4.99
CA ALA A 37 34.22 9.75 5.53
C ALA A 37 34.97 8.70 4.67
N THR A 38 36.17 8.98 4.46
CA THR A 38 37.22 8.52 3.54
C THR A 38 37.56 7.03 3.70
N GLU A 39 37.59 6.32 2.56
CA GLU A 39 38.13 4.94 2.44
C GLU A 39 39.61 4.89 2.70
N THR A 40 40.03 3.94 3.54
CA THR A 40 41.37 3.39 3.53
C THR A 40 41.28 1.90 3.21
N ASN A 41 41.73 1.56 2.01
CA ASN A 41 41.91 0.18 1.54
C ASN A 41 42.96 -0.55 2.41
N GLN A 42 42.48 -1.57 3.12
CA GLN A 42 43.30 -2.69 3.55
C GLN A 42 42.62 -3.97 3.07
N GLU A 43 43.25 -4.74 2.20
CA GLU A 43 42.83 -6.09 1.85
C GLU A 43 42.97 -6.98 3.08
N ASP A 44 41.90 -7.09 3.88
CA ASP A 44 41.77 -8.13 4.88
C ASP A 44 41.39 -9.44 4.17
N VAL A 45 42.30 -10.40 4.17
CA VAL A 45 41.99 -11.79 3.86
C VAL A 45 41.03 -12.27 4.94
N GLU A 46 39.73 -12.24 4.66
CA GLU A 46 38.68 -12.75 5.53
C GLU A 46 38.95 -14.25 5.78
N THR A 47 39.51 -14.56 6.93
CA THR A 47 39.67 -15.94 7.39
C THR A 47 38.27 -16.43 7.71
N ILE A 48 37.64 -17.19 6.81
CA ILE A 48 36.31 -17.81 7.03
C ILE A 48 36.48 -18.77 8.21
N LEU A 49 36.00 -18.35 9.38
CA LEU A 49 35.99 -19.21 10.58
C LEU A 49 34.86 -20.23 10.46
N PRO A 50 35.03 -21.45 10.98
CA PRO A 50 33.99 -22.46 11.01
C PRO A 50 32.76 -22.00 11.82
N PRO A 51 31.55 -22.38 11.44
CA PRO A 51 30.32 -21.98 12.16
C PRO A 51 30.28 -22.43 13.63
N GLU A 52 30.99 -23.48 13.98
CA GLU A 52 31.17 -24.00 15.35
C GLU A 52 32.14 -23.19 16.21
N THR A 53 32.77 -22.15 15.64
CA THR A 53 33.68 -21.25 16.40
C THR A 53 32.92 -20.59 17.53
N ILE A 54 33.39 -20.77 18.75
CA ILE A 54 32.77 -20.18 19.94
C ILE A 54 33.11 -18.69 20.01
N LEU A 55 32.06 -17.83 20.00
CA LEU A 55 32.19 -16.39 20.18
C LEU A 55 32.07 -15.98 21.65
N ALA A 56 31.27 -16.68 22.43
CA ALA A 56 31.09 -16.42 23.86
C ALA A 56 30.83 -17.71 24.61
N SER A 57 31.31 -17.77 25.90
CA SER A 57 31.05 -18.87 26.84
C SER A 57 30.67 -18.30 28.20
N PHE A 58 29.54 -18.73 28.75
CA PHE A 58 29.01 -18.27 30.04
C PHE A 58 28.10 -19.33 30.67
N SER A 59 28.18 -19.52 31.98
CA SER A 59 27.29 -20.43 32.75
C SER A 59 27.12 -21.83 32.15
N GLY A 60 28.16 -22.38 31.49
CA GLY A 60 28.10 -23.67 30.82
C GLY A 60 27.42 -23.69 29.44
N GLN A 61 27.01 -22.55 28.96
CA GLN A 61 26.48 -22.35 27.60
C GLN A 61 27.51 -21.68 26.70
N THR A 62 27.31 -21.77 25.39
CA THR A 62 28.13 -21.10 24.38
C THR A 62 27.25 -20.41 23.34
N ILE A 63 27.80 -19.38 22.70
CA ILE A 63 27.27 -18.83 21.47
C ILE A 63 28.32 -19.08 20.41
N THR A 64 27.91 -19.71 19.32
CA THR A 64 28.78 -19.98 18.17
C THR A 64 28.67 -18.91 17.10
N LEU A 65 29.65 -18.86 16.20
CA LEU A 65 29.63 -17.99 15.03
C LEU A 65 28.40 -18.27 14.17
N GLY A 66 28.03 -19.54 13.96
CA GLY A 66 26.87 -19.91 13.18
C GLY A 66 25.54 -19.40 13.77
N GLU A 67 25.37 -19.48 15.13
CA GLU A 67 24.20 -18.90 15.80
C GLU A 67 24.17 -17.36 15.64
N PHE A 68 25.32 -16.72 15.73
CA PHE A 68 25.44 -15.27 15.54
C PHE A 68 25.16 -14.86 14.10
N ASP A 69 25.76 -15.54 13.13
CA ASP A 69 25.59 -15.23 11.71
C ASP A 69 24.15 -15.42 11.26
N GLN A 70 23.46 -16.46 11.76
CA GLN A 70 22.04 -16.66 11.48
C GLN A 70 21.20 -15.46 11.94
N LEU A 71 21.41 -14.96 13.18
CA LEU A 71 20.73 -13.78 13.66
C LEU A 71 21.13 -12.52 12.89
N TRP A 72 22.43 -12.40 12.54
CA TRP A 72 22.93 -11.25 11.79
C TRP A 72 22.37 -11.17 10.37
N GLU A 73 22.13 -12.31 9.73
CA GLU A 73 21.49 -12.37 8.40
C GLU A 73 20.03 -11.87 8.44
N GLU A 74 19.32 -12.07 9.56
CA GLU A 74 17.95 -11.58 9.73
C GLU A 74 17.87 -10.06 9.94
N VAL A 75 19.02 -9.40 10.27
CA VAL A 75 19.07 -7.93 10.39
C VAL A 75 19.01 -7.29 9.00
N PRO A 76 18.06 -6.37 8.74
CA PRO A 76 18.01 -5.66 7.47
C PRO A 76 19.31 -4.87 7.20
N GLU A 77 19.76 -4.85 5.95
CA GLU A 77 21.06 -4.24 5.52
C GLU A 77 21.20 -2.78 5.95
N GLU A 78 20.09 -2.03 5.95
CA GLU A 78 20.05 -0.62 6.37
C GLU A 78 20.45 -0.41 7.85
N TYR A 79 20.22 -1.41 8.71
CA TYR A 79 20.61 -1.36 10.12
C TYR A 79 21.99 -1.96 10.37
N LYS A 80 22.47 -2.87 9.52
CA LYS A 80 23.82 -3.48 9.66
C LYS A 80 24.95 -2.46 9.65
N LEU A 81 24.76 -1.35 8.91
CA LEU A 81 25.75 -0.24 8.87
C LEU A 81 25.83 0.57 10.17
N GLN A 82 24.79 0.50 11.02
CA GLN A 82 24.67 1.29 12.26
C GLN A 82 24.86 0.44 13.51
N LEU A 83 24.77 -0.89 13.39
CA LEU A 83 24.89 -1.82 14.50
C LEU A 83 26.32 -2.35 14.62
N ASP A 84 26.88 -2.30 15.84
CA ASP A 84 28.12 -2.99 16.16
C ASP A 84 27.82 -4.48 16.44
N LYS A 85 28.56 -5.37 15.77
CA LYS A 85 28.44 -6.82 15.99
C LYS A 85 28.65 -7.22 17.46
N SER A 86 29.48 -6.50 18.20
CA SER A 86 29.68 -6.73 19.63
C SER A 86 28.41 -6.45 20.44
N MET A 87 27.64 -5.42 20.08
CA MET A 87 26.36 -5.12 20.75
C MET A 87 25.33 -6.22 20.52
N VAL A 88 25.28 -6.77 19.32
CA VAL A 88 24.40 -7.90 19.00
C VAL A 88 24.80 -9.14 19.79
N LEU A 89 26.08 -9.44 19.90
CA LEU A 89 26.59 -10.56 20.70
C LEU A 89 26.27 -10.37 22.19
N ASP A 90 26.46 -9.16 22.74
CA ASP A 90 26.09 -8.85 24.15
C ASP A 90 24.59 -9.02 24.39
N GLN A 91 23.76 -8.65 23.41
CA GLN A 91 22.31 -8.88 23.46
C GLN A 91 21.98 -10.37 23.49
N MET A 92 22.59 -11.19 22.64
CA MET A 92 22.42 -12.65 22.63
C MET A 92 22.81 -13.28 23.98
N ILE A 93 23.94 -12.82 24.58
CA ILE A 93 24.39 -13.26 25.90
C ILE A 93 23.32 -12.92 26.95
N SER A 94 22.85 -11.67 26.94
CA SER A 94 21.86 -11.18 27.90
C SER A 94 20.55 -11.97 27.82
N GLU A 95 20.06 -12.25 26.60
CA GLU A 95 18.89 -13.06 26.36
C GLU A 95 19.04 -14.48 26.91
N LYS A 96 20.15 -15.18 26.57
CA LYS A 96 20.41 -16.53 27.05
C LYS A 96 20.50 -16.59 28.58
N LEU A 97 21.08 -15.55 29.22
CA LEU A 97 21.13 -15.46 30.70
C LEU A 97 19.74 -15.27 31.30
N LEU A 98 18.89 -14.45 30.70
CA LEU A 98 17.50 -14.26 31.16
C LEU A 98 16.66 -15.53 31.00
N ILE A 99 16.82 -16.24 29.88
CA ILE A 99 16.17 -17.54 29.64
C ILE A 99 16.62 -18.55 30.69
N GLN A 100 17.93 -18.62 30.96
CA GLN A 100 18.45 -19.54 31.99
C GLN A 100 17.88 -19.26 33.38
N GLU A 101 17.76 -17.99 33.73
CA GLU A 101 17.16 -17.61 35.01
C GLU A 101 15.65 -17.93 35.06
N ALA A 102 14.92 -17.72 33.98
CA ALA A 102 13.54 -18.12 33.87
C ALA A 102 13.35 -19.64 34.07
N ILE A 103 14.24 -20.45 33.47
CA ILE A 103 14.24 -21.91 33.65
C ILE A 103 14.58 -22.25 35.12
N ASN A 104 15.58 -21.61 35.73
CA ASN A 104 15.94 -21.81 37.14
C ASN A 104 14.78 -21.47 38.09
N MET A 105 13.96 -20.51 37.72
CA MET A 105 12.73 -20.13 38.43
C MET A 105 11.57 -21.10 38.20
N GLY A 106 11.71 -22.07 37.29
CA GLY A 106 10.67 -23.06 36.95
C GLY A 106 9.54 -22.48 36.09
N LEU A 107 9.77 -21.35 35.40
CA LEU A 107 8.73 -20.70 34.59
C LEU A 107 8.30 -21.54 33.39
N GLU A 108 9.14 -22.49 32.94
CA GLU A 108 8.78 -23.43 31.86
C GLU A 108 7.67 -24.42 32.27
N GLU A 109 7.51 -24.67 33.58
CA GLU A 109 6.47 -25.53 34.14
C GLU A 109 5.28 -24.72 34.71
N ASP A 110 5.34 -23.39 34.62
CA ASP A 110 4.27 -22.53 35.09
C ASP A 110 3.00 -22.68 34.23
N ASN A 111 1.84 -22.83 34.89
CA ASN A 111 0.58 -23.09 34.21
C ASN A 111 0.18 -21.99 33.22
N ASP A 112 0.45 -20.74 33.55
CA ASP A 112 0.11 -19.61 32.68
C ASP A 112 1.00 -19.61 31.44
N VAL A 113 2.30 -19.97 31.58
CA VAL A 113 3.24 -20.11 30.48
C VAL A 113 2.84 -21.28 29.58
N LEU A 114 2.52 -22.43 30.16
CA LEU A 114 2.06 -23.62 29.42
C LEU A 114 0.76 -23.34 28.64
N GLU A 115 -0.19 -22.59 29.25
CA GLU A 115 -1.42 -22.19 28.56
C GLU A 115 -1.13 -21.25 27.37
N GLN A 116 -0.19 -20.32 27.52
CA GLN A 116 0.23 -19.44 26.42
C GLN A 116 0.91 -20.23 25.28
N ILE A 117 1.83 -21.14 25.61
CA ILE A 117 2.49 -22.01 24.63
C ILE A 117 1.44 -22.83 23.86
N LYS A 118 0.44 -23.39 24.56
CA LYS A 118 -0.63 -24.15 23.93
C LYS A 118 -1.41 -23.28 22.93
N LYS A 119 -1.84 -22.07 23.35
CA LYS A 119 -2.57 -21.13 22.47
C LYS A 119 -1.75 -20.74 21.24
N MET A 120 -0.46 -20.42 21.42
CA MET A 120 0.43 -20.11 20.31
C MET A 120 0.59 -21.30 19.37
N THR A 121 0.72 -22.51 19.91
CA THR A 121 0.82 -23.73 19.10
C THR A 121 -0.44 -23.95 18.27
N GLU A 122 -1.63 -23.78 18.86
CA GLU A 122 -2.91 -23.89 18.15
C GLU A 122 -3.01 -22.86 17.02
N GLN A 123 -2.59 -21.61 17.25
CA GLN A 123 -2.57 -20.55 16.23
C GLN A 123 -1.61 -20.88 15.08
N ILE A 124 -0.39 -21.32 15.39
CA ILE A 124 0.61 -21.73 14.39
C ILE A 124 0.09 -22.90 13.54
N LEU A 125 -0.53 -23.90 14.17
CA LEU A 125 -1.09 -25.05 13.44
C LEU A 125 -2.17 -24.62 12.46
N VAL A 126 -3.08 -23.71 12.85
CA VAL A 126 -4.11 -23.17 11.96
C VAL A 126 -3.48 -22.35 10.83
N GLN A 127 -2.51 -21.49 11.15
CA GLN A 127 -1.82 -20.66 10.15
C GLN A 127 -1.11 -21.54 9.10
N VAL A 128 -0.32 -22.53 9.53
CA VAL A 128 0.40 -23.44 8.63
C VAL A 128 -0.56 -24.30 7.80
N LEU A 129 -1.71 -24.70 8.37
CA LEU A 129 -2.73 -25.40 7.61
C LEU A 129 -3.31 -24.53 6.50
N ILE A 130 -3.66 -23.27 6.81
CA ILE A 130 -4.17 -22.31 5.80
C ILE A 130 -3.13 -22.05 4.72
N GLU A 131 -1.88 -21.82 5.10
CA GLU A 131 -0.77 -21.63 4.16
C GLU A 131 -0.67 -22.78 3.17
N ARG A 132 -0.55 -24.02 3.69
CA ARG A 132 -0.34 -25.21 2.85
C ARG A 132 -1.56 -25.64 2.04
N GLU A 133 -2.77 -25.49 2.57
CA GLU A 133 -3.98 -25.96 1.92
C GLU A 133 -4.63 -24.89 1.04
N ILE A 134 -4.31 -23.61 1.26
CA ILE A 134 -4.94 -22.52 0.53
C ILE A 134 -3.90 -21.65 -0.17
N LEU A 135 -2.99 -20.99 0.57
CA LEU A 135 -2.10 -20.01 -0.03
C LEU A 135 -1.12 -20.61 -1.04
N ASP A 136 -0.60 -21.81 -0.77
CA ASP A 136 0.34 -22.52 -1.65
C ASP A 136 -0.34 -23.22 -2.84
N LYS A 137 -1.67 -23.42 -2.78
CA LYS A 137 -2.40 -24.21 -3.79
C LYS A 137 -3.32 -23.38 -4.66
N VAL A 138 -3.74 -22.22 -4.18
CA VAL A 138 -4.68 -21.35 -4.89
C VAL A 138 -3.90 -20.32 -5.68
N ASP A 139 -4.02 -20.40 -6.98
CA ASP A 139 -3.51 -19.42 -7.93
C ASP A 139 -4.61 -18.93 -8.87
N VAL A 140 -4.32 -17.91 -9.63
CA VAL A 140 -5.18 -17.38 -10.70
C VAL A 140 -4.47 -17.66 -12.02
N ASN A 141 -5.09 -18.48 -12.84
CA ASN A 141 -4.52 -18.85 -14.13
C ASN A 141 -4.88 -17.84 -15.24
N ASP A 142 -4.17 -17.94 -16.37
CA ASP A 142 -4.34 -17.01 -17.50
C ASP A 142 -5.75 -17.07 -18.13
N GLU A 143 -6.45 -18.20 -18.06
CA GLU A 143 -7.81 -18.34 -18.55
C GLU A 143 -8.78 -17.53 -17.72
N GLU A 144 -8.69 -17.60 -16.39
CA GLU A 144 -9.50 -16.82 -15.44
C GLU A 144 -9.26 -15.31 -15.59
N VAL A 145 -7.99 -14.93 -15.79
CA VAL A 145 -7.63 -13.52 -16.06
C VAL A 145 -8.27 -13.04 -17.35
N SER A 146 -8.17 -13.85 -18.41
CA SER A 146 -8.76 -13.50 -19.70
C SER A 146 -10.28 -13.43 -19.65
N GLU A 147 -10.93 -14.36 -18.97
CA GLU A 147 -12.38 -14.37 -18.80
C GLU A 147 -12.85 -13.14 -18.01
N TYR A 148 -12.18 -12.81 -16.91
CA TYR A 148 -12.49 -11.62 -16.11
C TYR A 148 -12.34 -10.34 -16.93
N TYR A 149 -11.25 -10.22 -17.68
CA TYR A 149 -11.02 -9.07 -18.56
C TYR A 149 -12.13 -8.89 -19.59
N GLU A 150 -12.52 -9.98 -20.30
CA GLU A 150 -13.58 -9.92 -21.31
C GLU A 150 -14.94 -9.54 -20.69
N GLN A 151 -15.26 -10.03 -19.49
CA GLN A 151 -16.50 -9.73 -18.79
C GLN A 151 -16.53 -8.31 -18.20
N ASN A 152 -15.36 -7.69 -17.99
CA ASN A 152 -15.25 -6.39 -17.31
C ASN A 152 -14.53 -5.32 -18.18
N LYS A 153 -14.53 -5.45 -19.49
CA LYS A 153 -13.84 -4.50 -20.41
C LYS A 153 -14.18 -3.04 -20.17
N ASP A 154 -15.42 -2.76 -19.84
CA ASP A 154 -15.89 -1.40 -19.56
C ASP A 154 -15.15 -0.77 -18.36
N SER A 155 -14.76 -1.60 -17.37
CA SER A 155 -13.99 -1.15 -16.19
C SER A 155 -12.55 -0.80 -16.53
N PHE A 156 -12.02 -1.35 -17.61
CA PHE A 156 -10.67 -1.10 -18.12
C PHE A 156 -10.65 -0.10 -19.28
N THR A 157 -11.79 0.54 -19.54
CA THR A 157 -11.93 1.54 -20.59
C THR A 157 -11.75 2.94 -20.03
N GLU A 158 -10.73 3.63 -20.48
CA GLU A 158 -10.56 5.06 -20.26
C GLU A 158 -11.40 5.80 -21.28
N LYS A 159 -12.45 6.46 -20.80
CA LYS A 159 -13.37 7.18 -21.67
C LYS A 159 -12.69 8.33 -22.38
N GLU A 160 -13.19 8.71 -23.55
CA GLU A 160 -12.75 9.91 -24.24
C GLU A 160 -12.81 11.13 -23.32
N GLN A 161 -11.72 11.91 -23.34
CA GLN A 161 -11.58 13.15 -22.58
C GLN A 161 -11.27 14.31 -23.53
N ILE A 162 -11.85 15.45 -23.27
CA ILE A 162 -11.55 16.71 -23.95
C ILE A 162 -11.05 17.73 -22.94
N HIS A 163 -10.02 18.49 -23.28
CA HIS A 163 -9.61 19.67 -22.51
C HIS A 163 -10.39 20.87 -23.03
N LEU A 164 -11.31 21.37 -22.19
CA LEU A 164 -12.33 22.32 -22.57
C LEU A 164 -12.08 23.70 -21.94
N TYR A 165 -12.18 24.72 -22.79
CA TYR A 165 -12.25 26.11 -22.37
C TYR A 165 -13.64 26.66 -22.67
N ASN A 166 -14.16 27.53 -21.79
CA ASN A 166 -15.50 28.09 -21.86
C ASN A 166 -15.53 29.57 -21.47
N ILE A 167 -16.10 30.39 -22.34
CA ILE A 167 -16.53 31.74 -22.01
C ILE A 167 -18.04 31.74 -21.89
N LEU A 168 -18.57 32.19 -20.76
CA LEU A 168 -19.99 32.35 -20.50
C LEU A 168 -20.35 33.82 -20.35
N VAL A 169 -21.39 34.27 -21.04
CA VAL A 169 -21.94 35.60 -20.93
C VAL A 169 -23.47 35.57 -20.86
N GLU A 170 -24.08 36.73 -20.49
CA GLU A 170 -25.51 36.76 -20.23
C GLU A 170 -26.33 36.90 -21.52
N THR A 171 -25.80 37.55 -22.58
CA THR A 171 -26.53 37.84 -23.79
C THR A 171 -25.88 37.25 -25.04
N GLU A 172 -26.67 36.95 -26.04
CA GLU A 172 -26.23 36.44 -27.35
C GLU A 172 -25.42 37.49 -28.10
N GLU A 173 -25.78 38.78 -27.95
CA GLU A 173 -25.04 39.90 -28.56
C GLU A 173 -23.61 39.98 -28.03
N GLU A 174 -23.42 39.84 -26.72
CA GLU A 174 -22.07 39.83 -26.11
C GLU A 174 -21.27 38.60 -26.60
N ALA A 175 -21.89 37.41 -26.65
CA ALA A 175 -21.24 36.20 -27.14
C ALA A 175 -20.78 36.37 -28.61
N ASN A 176 -21.62 36.92 -29.48
CA ASN A 176 -21.26 37.15 -30.87
C ASN A 176 -20.10 38.19 -31.03
N VAL A 177 -20.06 39.24 -30.23
CA VAL A 177 -18.93 40.18 -30.21
C VAL A 177 -17.63 39.50 -29.78
N ILE A 178 -17.69 38.66 -28.77
CA ILE A 178 -16.53 37.87 -28.29
C ILE A 178 -16.08 36.88 -29.35
N LEU A 179 -17.00 36.17 -29.99
CA LEU A 179 -16.68 35.23 -31.06
C LEU A 179 -16.00 35.91 -32.24
N GLU A 180 -16.44 37.14 -32.62
CA GLU A 180 -15.76 37.93 -33.64
C GLU A 180 -14.34 38.31 -33.20
N GLN A 181 -14.13 38.72 -31.94
CA GLN A 181 -12.80 39.03 -31.41
C GLN A 181 -11.87 37.79 -31.45
N LEU A 182 -12.36 36.63 -31.06
CA LEU A 182 -11.60 35.37 -31.08
C LEU A 182 -11.24 34.93 -32.51
N THR A 183 -12.19 35.07 -33.46
CA THR A 183 -11.96 34.71 -34.87
C THR A 183 -11.00 35.65 -35.56
N THR A 184 -10.85 36.89 -35.07
CA THR A 184 -9.87 37.86 -35.57
C THR A 184 -8.52 37.79 -34.87
N GLY A 185 -8.30 36.80 -33.97
CA GLY A 185 -7.02 36.49 -33.37
C GLY A 185 -6.88 36.95 -31.90
N GLY A 186 -8.00 37.28 -31.25
CA GLY A 186 -8.00 37.55 -29.80
C GLY A 186 -7.57 36.36 -28.98
N ASP A 187 -6.88 36.58 -27.85
CA ASP A 187 -6.52 35.52 -26.90
C ASP A 187 -7.74 35.09 -26.11
N PHE A 188 -8.02 33.76 -26.13
CA PHE A 188 -9.19 33.21 -25.48
C PHE A 188 -9.15 33.40 -23.96
N SER A 189 -7.99 33.18 -23.35
CA SER A 189 -7.84 33.23 -21.90
C SER A 189 -7.93 34.67 -21.39
N GLU A 190 -7.34 35.65 -22.13
CA GLU A 190 -7.43 37.06 -21.77
C GLU A 190 -8.89 37.55 -21.84
N ILE A 191 -9.63 37.15 -22.89
CA ILE A 191 -11.03 37.54 -23.08
C ILE A 191 -11.91 36.84 -22.03
N ALA A 192 -11.62 35.58 -21.68
CA ALA A 192 -12.33 34.87 -20.64
C ALA A 192 -12.18 35.57 -19.27
N ILE A 193 -10.96 35.95 -18.89
CA ILE A 193 -10.69 36.69 -17.65
C ILE A 193 -11.45 38.04 -17.61
N GLU A 194 -11.50 38.74 -18.74
CA GLU A 194 -12.09 40.09 -18.81
C GLU A 194 -13.63 40.05 -18.84
N LYS A 195 -14.21 39.06 -19.56
CA LYS A 195 -15.64 39.13 -19.96
C LYS A 195 -16.48 37.97 -19.50
N SER A 196 -15.87 36.83 -19.17
CA SER A 196 -16.68 35.65 -18.76
C SER A 196 -17.28 35.84 -17.37
N THR A 197 -18.56 35.49 -17.25
CA THR A 197 -19.28 35.40 -15.96
C THR A 197 -19.24 34.00 -15.38
N GLY A 198 -18.63 33.06 -16.09
CA GLY A 198 -18.54 31.65 -15.67
C GLY A 198 -17.53 31.42 -14.54
N PRO A 199 -17.63 30.25 -13.84
CA PRO A 199 -16.77 29.95 -12.69
C PRO A 199 -15.29 29.80 -13.06
N SER A 200 -14.97 29.46 -14.31
CA SER A 200 -13.60 29.33 -14.81
C SER A 200 -13.02 30.66 -15.37
N ALA A 201 -13.73 31.78 -15.28
CA ALA A 201 -13.27 33.07 -15.81
C ALA A 201 -11.86 33.45 -15.29
N ALA A 202 -11.62 33.34 -13.97
CA ALA A 202 -10.34 33.68 -13.36
C ALA A 202 -9.18 32.76 -13.80
N GLN A 203 -9.48 31.58 -14.33
CA GLN A 203 -8.55 30.63 -14.93
C GLN A 203 -8.48 30.72 -16.46
N GLY A 204 -8.92 31.84 -17.02
CA GLY A 204 -8.92 32.03 -18.50
C GLY A 204 -9.92 31.13 -19.23
N GLY A 205 -10.97 30.72 -18.56
CA GLY A 205 -12.01 29.84 -19.11
C GLY A 205 -11.67 28.36 -19.04
N ASP A 206 -10.52 27.93 -18.50
CA ASP A 206 -10.09 26.55 -18.41
C ASP A 206 -10.99 25.73 -17.47
N LEU A 207 -11.61 24.66 -18.00
CA LEU A 207 -12.41 23.68 -17.27
C LEU A 207 -11.67 22.35 -17.06
N GLY A 208 -10.45 22.22 -17.58
CA GLY A 208 -9.67 21.00 -17.52
C GLY A 208 -10.19 19.89 -18.43
N TYR A 209 -9.80 18.64 -18.11
CA TYR A 209 -10.26 17.46 -18.85
C TYR A 209 -11.63 17.01 -18.37
N LEU A 210 -12.55 16.89 -19.32
CA LEU A 210 -13.92 16.46 -19.09
C LEU A 210 -14.25 15.25 -19.94
N THR A 211 -15.09 14.36 -19.39
CA THR A 211 -15.57 13.15 -20.07
C THR A 211 -17.05 13.32 -20.45
N LYS A 212 -17.49 12.56 -21.45
CA LYS A 212 -18.89 12.47 -21.82
C LYS A 212 -19.75 12.05 -20.62
N GLY A 213 -20.87 12.73 -20.41
CA GLY A 213 -21.78 12.53 -19.29
C GLY A 213 -21.48 13.37 -18.05
N THR A 214 -20.38 14.19 -18.06
CA THR A 214 -20.05 15.14 -16.97
C THR A 214 -20.36 16.60 -17.33
N ILE A 215 -20.77 16.84 -18.56
CA ILE A 215 -21.03 18.14 -19.16
C ILE A 215 -22.53 18.29 -19.35
N ILE A 216 -23.06 19.53 -19.25
CA ILE A 216 -24.47 19.78 -19.54
C ILE A 216 -24.79 19.44 -21.01
N PRO A 217 -25.97 18.86 -21.31
CA PRO A 217 -26.25 18.31 -22.63
C PRO A 217 -26.05 19.26 -23.80
N GLU A 218 -26.40 20.54 -23.65
CA GLU A 218 -26.30 21.55 -24.67
C GLU A 218 -24.85 21.83 -25.09
N ILE A 219 -23.93 21.76 -24.13
CA ILE A 219 -22.49 21.92 -24.37
C ILE A 219 -21.91 20.60 -24.88
N GLU A 220 -22.33 19.48 -24.29
CA GLU A 220 -21.81 18.15 -24.64
C GLU A 220 -22.03 17.81 -26.11
N GLU A 221 -23.23 18.09 -26.64
CA GLU A 221 -23.55 17.86 -28.05
C GLU A 221 -22.60 18.58 -29.01
N VAL A 222 -22.13 19.76 -28.62
CA VAL A 222 -21.22 20.57 -29.45
C VAL A 222 -19.76 20.17 -29.27
N VAL A 223 -19.27 20.09 -28.03
CA VAL A 223 -17.82 19.96 -27.77
C VAL A 223 -17.22 18.66 -28.27
N PHE A 224 -17.96 17.56 -28.27
CA PHE A 224 -17.46 16.29 -28.81
C PHE A 224 -17.40 16.25 -30.33
N THR A 225 -18.03 17.20 -31.03
CA THR A 225 -17.96 17.33 -32.50
C THR A 225 -16.88 18.29 -32.97
N LEU A 226 -16.41 19.25 -32.12
CA LEU A 226 -15.37 20.18 -32.47
C LEU A 226 -14.03 19.48 -32.73
N GLU A 227 -13.24 20.03 -33.62
CA GLU A 227 -11.84 19.68 -33.78
C GLU A 227 -10.96 20.35 -32.71
N VAL A 228 -9.72 19.86 -32.53
CA VAL A 228 -8.76 20.51 -31.64
C VAL A 228 -8.43 21.89 -32.15
N GLU A 229 -8.37 22.89 -31.27
CA GLU A 229 -8.20 24.32 -31.54
C GLU A 229 -9.41 25.01 -32.25
N GLU A 230 -10.49 24.29 -32.49
CA GLU A 230 -11.71 24.86 -33.07
C GLU A 230 -12.53 25.62 -31.99
N LEU A 231 -13.09 26.75 -32.41
CA LEU A 231 -14.06 27.53 -31.64
C LEU A 231 -15.47 27.07 -32.01
N SER A 232 -16.33 26.91 -31.01
CA SER A 232 -17.75 26.67 -31.26
C SER A 232 -18.43 27.91 -31.86
N GLU A 233 -19.59 27.73 -32.48
CA GLU A 233 -20.58 28.78 -32.56
C GLU A 233 -21.08 29.14 -31.14
N VAL A 234 -21.91 30.18 -31.03
CA VAL A 234 -22.53 30.54 -29.75
C VAL A 234 -23.52 29.46 -29.33
N VAL A 235 -23.29 28.84 -28.19
CA VAL A 235 -24.13 27.76 -27.61
C VAL A 235 -24.99 28.33 -26.49
N LYS A 236 -26.31 28.19 -26.61
CA LYS A 236 -27.25 28.61 -25.56
C LYS A 236 -27.49 27.52 -24.54
N SER A 237 -27.48 27.86 -23.25
CA SER A 237 -27.92 27.02 -22.15
C SER A 237 -28.80 27.79 -21.18
N ASP A 238 -29.25 27.12 -20.13
CA ASP A 238 -29.98 27.76 -19.03
C ASP A 238 -29.14 28.77 -18.22
N TYR A 239 -27.83 28.72 -18.37
CA TYR A 239 -26.89 29.59 -17.66
C TYR A 239 -26.50 30.84 -18.48
N GLY A 240 -26.82 30.88 -19.76
CA GLY A 240 -26.47 31.96 -20.67
C GLY A 240 -25.93 31.48 -22.02
N PHE A 241 -25.01 32.21 -22.58
CA PHE A 241 -24.43 31.97 -23.91
C PHE A 241 -22.94 31.62 -23.76
N HIS A 242 -22.56 30.54 -24.38
CA HIS A 242 -21.23 29.96 -24.27
C HIS A 242 -20.46 30.05 -25.57
N ILE A 243 -19.18 30.31 -25.48
CA ILE A 243 -18.21 30.08 -26.56
C ILE A 243 -17.19 29.07 -26.02
N LEU A 244 -17.01 28.00 -26.77
CA LEU A 244 -16.27 26.81 -26.35
C LEU A 244 -15.05 26.64 -27.25
N LYS A 245 -13.95 26.15 -26.66
CA LYS A 245 -12.74 25.79 -27.38
C LYS A 245 -12.17 24.52 -26.81
N ILE A 246 -11.77 23.58 -27.66
CA ILE A 246 -11.05 22.38 -27.28
C ILE A 246 -9.58 22.55 -27.61
N THR A 247 -8.68 22.30 -26.69
CA THR A 247 -7.24 22.32 -26.87
C THR A 247 -6.60 20.96 -27.00
N GLU A 248 -7.25 19.92 -26.47
CA GLU A 248 -6.75 18.55 -26.54
C GLU A 248 -7.94 17.56 -26.52
N LYS A 249 -7.82 16.47 -27.27
CA LYS A 249 -8.68 15.30 -27.20
C LYS A 249 -7.85 14.07 -26.88
N LYS A 250 -8.23 13.35 -25.81
CA LYS A 250 -7.72 12.01 -25.51
C LYS A 250 -8.77 11.01 -25.93
N PRO A 251 -8.50 10.20 -26.94
CA PRO A 251 -9.48 9.23 -27.42
C PRO A 251 -9.80 8.20 -26.33
N GLU A 252 -10.95 7.57 -26.46
CA GLU A 252 -11.28 6.39 -25.67
C GLU A 252 -10.24 5.30 -25.92
N THR A 253 -9.70 4.74 -24.85
CA THR A 253 -8.71 3.66 -24.90
C THR A 253 -9.11 2.55 -23.95
N VAL A 254 -9.01 1.33 -24.42
CA VAL A 254 -9.18 0.13 -23.58
C VAL A 254 -7.80 -0.37 -23.19
N LYS A 255 -7.51 -0.41 -21.89
CA LYS A 255 -6.26 -1.01 -21.43
C LYS A 255 -6.19 -2.47 -21.88
N THR A 256 -5.06 -2.87 -22.38
CA THR A 256 -4.84 -4.24 -22.82
C THR A 256 -4.85 -5.22 -21.65
N LEU A 257 -5.14 -6.48 -21.91
CA LEU A 257 -5.07 -7.54 -20.90
C LEU A 257 -3.72 -7.57 -20.19
N GLU A 258 -2.62 -7.36 -20.91
CA GLU A 258 -1.26 -7.36 -20.34
C GLU A 258 -1.05 -6.23 -19.34
N GLU A 259 -1.61 -5.04 -19.63
CA GLU A 259 -1.50 -3.87 -18.73
C GLU A 259 -2.29 -4.03 -17.42
N VAL A 260 -3.37 -4.81 -17.43
CA VAL A 260 -4.26 -4.97 -16.26
C VAL A 260 -4.18 -6.36 -15.62
N LYS A 261 -3.34 -7.25 -16.15
CA LYS A 261 -3.22 -8.64 -15.68
C LYS A 261 -2.98 -8.75 -14.20
N GLU A 262 -2.03 -7.99 -13.68
CA GLU A 262 -1.69 -8.01 -12.25
C GLU A 262 -2.82 -7.47 -11.38
N GLU A 263 -3.50 -6.41 -11.82
CA GLU A 263 -4.68 -5.87 -11.13
C GLU A 263 -5.82 -6.89 -11.05
N ILE A 264 -6.04 -7.64 -12.14
CA ILE A 264 -7.03 -8.71 -12.19
C ILE A 264 -6.66 -9.85 -11.23
N ILE A 265 -5.39 -10.27 -11.23
CA ILE A 265 -4.91 -11.30 -10.30
C ILE A 265 -5.13 -10.87 -8.84
N GLN A 266 -4.76 -9.64 -8.48
CA GLN A 266 -4.98 -9.09 -7.14
C GLN A 266 -6.46 -9.01 -6.77
N THR A 267 -7.35 -8.89 -7.74
CA THR A 267 -8.80 -8.89 -7.52
C THR A 267 -9.35 -10.29 -7.33
N LEU A 268 -8.91 -11.25 -8.15
CA LEU A 268 -9.44 -12.61 -8.15
C LEU A 268 -8.87 -13.50 -7.03
N LEU A 269 -7.57 -13.35 -6.74
CA LEU A 269 -6.86 -14.23 -5.81
C LEU A 269 -7.49 -14.27 -4.40
N PRO A 270 -7.84 -13.12 -3.75
CA PRO A 270 -8.48 -13.16 -2.44
C PRO A 270 -9.86 -13.83 -2.46
N VAL A 271 -10.62 -13.70 -3.55
CA VAL A 271 -11.93 -14.35 -3.71
C VAL A 271 -11.76 -15.85 -3.78
N LYS A 272 -10.83 -16.34 -4.62
CA LYS A 272 -10.52 -17.77 -4.73
C LYS A 272 -10.00 -18.38 -3.43
N GLN A 273 -9.13 -17.65 -2.72
CA GLN A 273 -8.61 -18.09 -1.42
C GLN A 273 -9.73 -18.18 -0.38
N LYS A 274 -10.67 -17.23 -0.40
CA LYS A 274 -11.84 -17.27 0.47
C LYS A 274 -12.73 -18.49 0.14
N ASP A 275 -13.02 -18.73 -1.11
CA ASP A 275 -13.85 -19.87 -1.53
C ASP A 275 -13.19 -21.21 -1.19
N ALA A 276 -11.88 -21.31 -1.34
CA ALA A 276 -11.11 -22.48 -0.93
C ALA A 276 -11.13 -22.67 0.59
N PHE A 277 -11.03 -21.58 1.36
CA PHE A 277 -11.14 -21.62 2.82
C PHE A 277 -12.53 -22.08 3.28
N ASP A 278 -13.59 -21.52 2.71
CA ASP A 278 -14.97 -21.88 3.02
C ASP A 278 -15.22 -23.37 2.68
N SER A 279 -14.71 -23.84 1.53
CA SER A 279 -14.78 -25.26 1.11
C SER A 279 -14.04 -26.18 2.07
N LEU A 280 -12.83 -25.79 2.51
CA LEU A 280 -12.06 -26.56 3.50
C LEU A 280 -12.82 -26.67 4.82
N LEU A 281 -13.43 -25.56 5.28
CA LEU A 281 -14.23 -25.58 6.51
C LEU A 281 -15.47 -26.46 6.39
N GLU A 282 -16.17 -26.45 5.27
CA GLU A 282 -17.33 -27.32 5.02
C GLU A 282 -16.91 -28.78 5.01
N GLU A 283 -15.79 -29.13 4.35
CA GLU A 283 -15.25 -30.47 4.36
C GLU A 283 -14.91 -30.97 5.78
N LEU A 284 -14.23 -30.11 6.57
CA LEU A 284 -13.86 -30.44 7.95
C LEU A 284 -15.09 -30.60 8.85
N LYS A 285 -16.10 -29.73 8.70
CA LYS A 285 -17.38 -29.87 9.41
C LYS A 285 -18.13 -31.12 9.02
N GLY A 286 -18.14 -31.47 7.73
CA GLY A 286 -18.79 -32.66 7.23
C GLY A 286 -18.15 -33.98 7.72
N LYS A 287 -16.85 -33.94 8.10
CA LYS A 287 -16.11 -35.07 8.68
C LYS A 287 -16.22 -35.15 10.20
N SER A 288 -16.83 -34.16 10.86
CA SER A 288 -16.91 -34.05 12.31
C SER A 288 -18.34 -34.20 12.78
N GLU A 289 -18.56 -34.95 13.88
CA GLU A 289 -19.83 -34.92 14.62
C GLU A 289 -19.86 -33.63 15.45
N ILE A 290 -20.71 -32.66 15.06
CA ILE A 290 -20.83 -31.38 15.73
C ILE A 290 -22.16 -31.34 16.48
N GLU A 291 -22.08 -31.29 17.79
CA GLU A 291 -23.24 -31.08 18.68
C GLU A 291 -23.14 -29.66 19.28
N ILE A 292 -24.17 -28.85 19.09
CA ILE A 292 -24.26 -27.50 19.63
C ILE A 292 -25.30 -27.46 20.73
N ASN A 293 -24.89 -27.09 21.95
CA ASN A 293 -25.80 -26.82 23.06
C ASN A 293 -26.30 -25.36 22.98
N GLU A 294 -27.38 -25.17 22.24
CA GLU A 294 -27.99 -23.84 22.05
C GLU A 294 -28.57 -23.24 23.35
N GLU A 295 -28.88 -24.06 24.35
CA GLU A 295 -29.38 -23.57 25.63
C GLU A 295 -28.29 -22.89 26.46
N ALA A 296 -27.06 -23.33 26.33
CA ALA A 296 -25.89 -22.75 27.01
C ALA A 296 -25.39 -21.45 26.34
N LEU A 297 -25.91 -21.08 25.16
CA LEU A 297 -25.58 -19.86 24.44
C LEU A 297 -26.50 -18.67 24.77
N LYS A 298 -27.58 -18.92 25.51
CA LYS A 298 -28.58 -17.93 25.96
C LYS A 298 -28.20 -17.35 27.31
#